data_2f85d799b093c6ae135fa72c3cbf4e59
#
_entry.id   2f85d799b093c6ae135fa72c3cbf4e59
#
_cell.length_a   1.000
_cell.length_b   1.000
_cell.length_c   1.000
_cell.angle_alpha   90.00
_cell.angle_beta   90.00
_cell.angle_gamma   90.00
#
_symmetry.space_group_name_H-M   'P 1'
#
loop_
_entity.id
_entity.type
_entity.pdbx_description
1 polymer ?
#
loop_
_entity_poly.entity_id
_entity_poly.type
_entity_poly.pdbx_seq_one_letter_code
_entity_poly.pdbx_strand_id
1 'polypeptide(L)'
;LMIPPSLEFISWVFALFKAGVVTVLIDPGMGRKNMIDCLQRVQTEGFIGISLAQALRVVMRHKFPLAKTNVTVGRRWFWGGPTADQLRHASLDDFQTFQADPSDSAAIIFTSGSTGPPKGVHYCHENFYQQAVQIQNHYDIQPGESDLPAFPLFGLFNAAMGVATIFPVMDPTRPAHVKPQNIIVPIQDWKISQSFGSPALWDVVGRYCEEQDIQLPSLKRILSAGAPVPSRVLEQMSAAMQSDGEMFTPYGATEALPVASISASEVLQETAARTQQGHGTCVGKQFSGIQWQVIQI
;
A
#
# COMPACT_ATOMS: atom_id res chain seq x y z
N LEU A 1 11.10 -6.09 7.14
CA LEU A 1 11.63 -5.04 6.28
C LEU A 1 11.28 -3.68 6.88
N MET A 2 12.29 -2.83 7.14
CA MET A 2 12.14 -1.55 7.82
C MET A 2 12.78 -0.43 7.00
N ILE A 3 12.22 -0.21 5.83
CA ILE A 3 12.64 0.79 4.84
C ILE A 3 11.44 1.70 4.56
N PRO A 4 11.62 3.03 4.49
CA PRO A 4 10.55 3.93 4.04
C PRO A 4 10.09 3.61 2.62
N PRO A 5 8.86 4.02 2.25
CA PRO A 5 8.37 3.93 0.88
C PRO A 5 9.36 4.56 -0.10
N SER A 6 9.82 3.77 -1.06
CA SER A 6 10.84 4.19 -2.02
C SER A 6 11.10 3.10 -3.06
N LEU A 7 11.89 3.40 -4.07
CA LEU A 7 12.41 2.39 -5.00
C LEU A 7 13.17 1.27 -4.27
N GLU A 8 13.91 1.62 -3.23
CA GLU A 8 14.59 0.64 -2.36
C GLU A 8 13.60 -0.35 -1.75
N PHE A 9 12.47 0.15 -1.21
CA PHE A 9 11.45 -0.71 -0.62
C PHE A 9 10.93 -1.74 -1.64
N ILE A 10 10.55 -1.30 -2.84
CA ILE A 10 10.06 -2.16 -3.92
C ILE A 10 11.12 -3.20 -4.31
N SER A 11 12.35 -2.73 -4.56
CA SER A 11 13.46 -3.60 -4.97
C SER A 11 13.74 -4.69 -3.93
N TRP A 12 13.73 -4.35 -2.64
CA TRP A 12 13.96 -5.31 -1.56
C TRP A 12 12.83 -6.33 -1.43
N VAL A 13 11.56 -5.93 -1.58
CA VAL A 13 10.45 -6.89 -1.51
C VAL A 13 10.58 -7.93 -2.63
N PHE A 14 10.81 -7.50 -3.87
CA PHE A 14 10.98 -8.42 -4.98
C PHE A 14 12.27 -9.26 -4.87
N ALA A 15 13.37 -8.70 -4.36
CA ALA A 15 14.58 -9.44 -4.10
C ALA A 15 14.36 -10.55 -3.06
N LEU A 16 13.61 -10.25 -2.00
CA LEU A 16 13.26 -11.23 -0.96
C LEU A 16 12.33 -12.33 -1.51
N PHE A 17 11.35 -11.99 -2.32
CA PHE A 17 10.51 -12.98 -3.00
C PHE A 17 11.35 -13.91 -3.90
N LYS A 18 12.26 -13.33 -4.69
CA LYS A 18 13.20 -14.12 -5.53
C LYS A 18 14.15 -15.01 -4.72
N ALA A 19 14.42 -14.64 -3.49
CA ALA A 19 15.25 -15.42 -2.57
C ALA A 19 14.46 -16.41 -1.70
N GLY A 20 13.13 -16.51 -1.88
CA GLY A 20 12.26 -17.39 -1.08
C GLY A 20 12.12 -16.96 0.39
N VAL A 21 12.29 -15.67 0.69
CA VAL A 21 12.24 -15.14 2.06
C VAL A 21 10.88 -14.56 2.36
N VAL A 22 10.25 -15.03 3.42
CA VAL A 22 8.96 -14.49 3.91
C VAL A 22 9.16 -13.09 4.50
N THR A 23 8.54 -12.09 3.87
CA THR A 23 8.71 -10.69 4.25
C THR A 23 7.70 -10.30 5.34
N VAL A 24 8.19 -9.77 6.47
CA VAL A 24 7.32 -9.21 7.51
C VAL A 24 7.12 -7.71 7.26
N LEU A 25 5.88 -7.32 7.00
CA LEU A 25 5.45 -5.94 6.74
C LEU A 25 4.58 -5.43 7.88
N ILE A 26 4.95 -4.30 8.44
CA ILE A 26 4.27 -3.71 9.60
C ILE A 26 4.05 -2.23 9.31
N ASP A 27 2.81 -1.78 9.46
CA ASP A 27 2.50 -0.34 9.40
C ASP A 27 3.14 0.38 10.59
N PRO A 28 4.07 1.32 10.37
CA PRO A 28 4.68 2.09 11.45
C PRO A 28 3.66 2.93 12.23
N GLY A 29 2.50 3.23 11.67
CA GLY A 29 1.40 3.93 12.32
C GLY A 29 0.82 3.21 13.55
N MET A 30 1.04 1.89 13.68
CA MET A 30 0.60 1.14 14.88
C MET A 30 1.42 1.43 16.15
N GLY A 31 2.50 2.20 16.05
CA GLY A 31 3.35 2.59 17.16
C GLY A 31 4.44 1.58 17.51
N ARG A 32 5.52 2.09 18.12
CA ARG A 32 6.76 1.32 18.36
C ARG A 32 6.56 0.06 19.21
N LYS A 33 5.74 0.12 20.25
CA LYS A 33 5.49 -1.03 21.14
C LYS A 33 4.87 -2.18 20.36
N ASN A 34 3.76 -1.91 19.66
CA ASN A 34 3.06 -2.92 18.88
C ASN A 34 3.95 -3.50 17.77
N MET A 35 4.73 -2.65 17.10
CA MET A 35 5.68 -3.09 16.08
C MET A 35 6.71 -4.09 16.65
N ILE A 36 7.28 -3.80 17.80
CA ILE A 36 8.26 -4.69 18.46
C ILE A 36 7.58 -6.01 18.86
N ASP A 37 6.38 -5.95 19.41
CA ASP A 37 5.63 -7.14 19.82
C ASP A 37 5.27 -8.02 18.61
N CYS A 38 4.91 -7.40 17.47
CA CYS A 38 4.70 -8.12 16.20
C CYS A 38 5.96 -8.85 15.73
N LEU A 39 7.10 -8.14 15.70
CA LEU A 39 8.39 -8.73 15.28
C LEU A 39 8.83 -9.88 16.20
N GLN A 40 8.56 -9.79 17.50
CA GLN A 40 8.84 -10.88 18.43
C GLN A 40 7.97 -12.12 18.18
N ARG A 41 6.68 -11.92 17.88
CA ARG A 41 5.73 -13.03 17.64
C ARG A 41 6.10 -13.88 16.43
N VAL A 42 6.61 -13.26 15.38
CA VAL A 42 7.03 -13.98 14.16
C VAL A 42 8.46 -14.51 14.23
N GLN A 43 9.13 -14.35 15.38
CA GLN A 43 10.50 -14.86 15.60
C GLN A 43 11.46 -14.45 14.48
N THR A 44 11.50 -13.16 14.16
CA THR A 44 12.25 -12.57 13.04
C THR A 44 13.70 -13.06 12.97
N GLU A 45 14.11 -13.65 11.86
CA GLU A 45 15.46 -14.19 11.63
C GLU A 45 16.42 -13.17 11.00
N GLY A 46 15.89 -12.17 10.31
CA GLY A 46 16.68 -11.15 9.62
C GLY A 46 16.08 -9.76 9.66
N PHE A 47 16.92 -8.75 9.56
CA PHE A 47 16.52 -7.36 9.49
C PHE A 47 17.15 -6.67 8.29
N ILE A 48 16.32 -6.14 7.40
CA ILE A 48 16.74 -5.21 6.36
C ILE A 48 16.10 -3.87 6.68
N GLY A 49 16.92 -2.85 6.90
CA GLY A 49 16.38 -1.57 7.33
C GLY A 49 17.37 -0.42 7.35
N ILE A 50 16.82 0.78 7.49
CA ILE A 50 17.61 2.01 7.64
C ILE A 50 18.40 2.00 8.95
N SER A 51 19.40 2.89 9.06
CA SER A 51 20.30 2.98 10.22
C SER A 51 19.57 3.05 11.56
N LEU A 52 18.46 3.81 11.64
CA LEU A 52 17.66 3.93 12.87
C LEU A 52 17.00 2.60 13.25
N ALA A 53 16.49 1.83 12.28
CA ALA A 53 15.90 0.53 12.50
C ALA A 53 16.93 -0.49 12.99
N GLN A 54 18.13 -0.46 12.42
CA GLN A 54 19.25 -1.29 12.87
C GLN A 54 19.73 -0.93 14.29
N ALA A 55 19.78 0.37 14.62
CA ALA A 55 20.09 0.80 15.99
C ALA A 55 19.05 0.24 17.00
N LEU A 56 17.77 0.32 16.69
CA LEU A 56 16.70 -0.26 17.49
C LEU A 56 16.91 -1.78 17.68
N ARG A 57 17.19 -2.51 16.60
CA ARG A 57 17.51 -3.94 16.66
C ARG A 57 18.67 -4.25 17.60
N VAL A 58 19.76 -3.47 17.52
CA VAL A 58 20.94 -3.68 18.38
C VAL A 58 20.62 -3.44 19.86
N VAL A 59 19.94 -2.33 20.16
CA VAL A 59 19.54 -2.00 21.56
C VAL A 59 18.60 -3.06 22.11
N MET A 60 17.71 -3.57 21.29
CA MET A 60 16.69 -4.56 21.71
C MET A 60 17.04 -6.00 21.31
N ARG A 61 18.33 -6.32 21.10
CA ARG A 61 18.77 -7.64 20.61
C ARG A 61 18.26 -8.82 21.41
N HIS A 62 18.05 -8.63 22.73
CA HIS A 62 17.49 -9.66 23.61
C HIS A 62 16.06 -10.08 23.23
N LYS A 63 15.33 -9.23 22.52
CA LYS A 63 13.98 -9.49 22.02
C LYS A 63 13.96 -10.26 20.68
N PHE A 64 15.10 -10.32 19.99
CA PHE A 64 15.24 -10.92 18.67
C PHE A 64 16.38 -11.95 18.63
N PRO A 65 16.29 -13.05 19.43
CA PRO A 65 17.38 -14.00 19.57
C PRO A 65 17.72 -14.76 18.27
N LEU A 66 16.76 -14.88 17.35
CA LEU A 66 16.94 -15.56 16.07
C LEU A 66 17.45 -14.63 14.96
N ALA A 67 17.49 -13.31 15.17
CA ALA A 67 17.89 -12.33 14.17
C ALA A 67 19.40 -12.31 13.98
N LYS A 68 19.92 -13.25 13.18
CA LYS A 68 21.35 -13.41 12.87
C LYS A 68 21.77 -12.63 11.64
N THR A 69 20.86 -12.42 10.69
CA THR A 69 21.14 -11.73 9.42
C THR A 69 20.65 -10.29 9.47
N ASN A 70 21.48 -9.35 8.99
CA ASN A 70 21.04 -7.97 8.87
C ASN A 70 21.70 -7.28 7.67
N VAL A 71 20.93 -6.41 7.02
CA VAL A 71 21.40 -5.54 5.94
C VAL A 71 21.02 -4.10 6.26
N THR A 72 21.98 -3.18 6.18
CA THR A 72 21.72 -1.76 6.41
C THR A 72 21.48 -1.05 5.08
N VAL A 73 20.32 -0.41 4.96
CA VAL A 73 20.04 0.51 3.85
C VAL A 73 20.52 1.90 4.25
N GLY A 74 21.44 2.45 3.46
CA GLY A 74 22.15 3.69 3.77
C GLY A 74 23.37 3.50 4.66
N ARG A 75 23.68 4.49 5.51
CA ARG A 75 24.91 4.51 6.32
C ARG A 75 24.86 3.49 7.46
N ARG A 76 25.82 2.56 7.49
CA ARG A 76 26.04 1.67 8.63
C ARG A 76 26.82 2.41 9.74
N TRP A 77 26.41 2.21 11.00
CA TRP A 77 27.11 2.79 12.15
C TRP A 77 28.09 1.76 12.77
N PHE A 78 27.83 1.29 13.99
CA PHE A 78 28.75 0.47 14.80
C PHE A 78 28.44 -1.04 14.81
N TRP A 79 27.41 -1.48 14.08
CA TRP A 79 27.05 -2.91 13.95
C TRP A 79 27.65 -3.54 12.70
N GLY A 80 27.73 -4.88 12.70
CA GLY A 80 28.18 -5.67 11.56
C GLY A 80 27.11 -5.88 10.48
N GLY A 81 27.43 -6.71 9.50
CA GLY A 81 26.57 -7.02 8.35
C GLY A 81 26.83 -6.10 7.15
N PRO A 82 26.39 -6.49 5.95
CA PRO A 82 26.59 -5.72 4.73
C PRO A 82 25.67 -4.47 4.70
N THR A 83 26.03 -3.52 3.86
CA THR A 83 25.13 -2.47 3.40
C THR A 83 24.45 -2.89 2.09
N ALA A 84 23.30 -2.25 1.79
CA ALA A 84 22.62 -2.44 0.50
C ALA A 84 23.56 -2.15 -0.68
N ASP A 85 24.36 -1.09 -0.59
CA ASP A 85 25.31 -0.73 -1.65
C ASP A 85 26.39 -1.79 -1.86
N GLN A 86 26.88 -2.42 -0.79
CA GLN A 86 27.82 -3.53 -0.92
C GLN A 86 27.21 -4.73 -1.62
N LEU A 87 25.93 -5.02 -1.35
CA LEU A 87 25.24 -6.16 -1.98
C LEU A 87 24.91 -5.89 -3.46
N ARG A 88 24.68 -4.63 -3.87
CA ARG A 88 24.48 -4.29 -5.30
C ARG A 88 25.70 -4.63 -6.18
N HIS A 89 26.89 -4.68 -5.59
CA HIS A 89 28.13 -5.03 -6.28
C HIS A 89 28.58 -6.47 -6.06
N ALA A 90 27.74 -7.30 -5.41
CA ALA A 90 28.03 -8.71 -5.25
C ALA A 90 27.82 -9.46 -6.57
N SER A 91 28.66 -10.51 -6.81
CA SER A 91 28.44 -11.40 -7.94
C SER A 91 27.10 -12.14 -7.78
N LEU A 92 26.43 -12.33 -8.91
CA LEU A 92 25.17 -13.08 -9.02
C LEU A 92 25.37 -14.44 -9.71
N ASP A 93 26.62 -14.84 -10.00
CA ASP A 93 26.94 -16.02 -10.83
C ASP A 93 26.32 -17.30 -10.29
N ASP A 94 26.24 -17.43 -8.97
CA ASP A 94 25.66 -18.60 -8.28
C ASP A 94 24.24 -18.38 -7.78
N PHE A 95 23.63 -17.21 -8.03
CA PHE A 95 22.28 -16.92 -7.52
C PHE A 95 21.22 -17.67 -8.33
N GLN A 96 20.48 -18.54 -7.66
CA GLN A 96 19.31 -19.19 -8.22
C GLN A 96 18.03 -18.57 -7.64
N THR A 97 17.15 -18.12 -8.54
CA THR A 97 15.83 -17.63 -8.14
C THR A 97 15.02 -18.78 -7.54
N PHE A 98 14.51 -18.58 -6.33
CA PHE A 98 13.59 -19.50 -5.68
C PHE A 98 12.37 -19.74 -6.57
N GLN A 99 12.07 -21.00 -6.84
CA GLN A 99 10.90 -21.40 -7.62
C GLN A 99 9.73 -21.59 -6.63
N ALA A 100 8.99 -20.52 -6.39
CA ALA A 100 7.86 -20.54 -5.46
C ALA A 100 6.66 -21.29 -6.04
N ASP A 101 6.08 -22.16 -5.26
CA ASP A 101 4.72 -22.64 -5.52
C ASP A 101 3.71 -21.54 -5.15
N PRO A 102 2.53 -21.48 -5.80
CA PRO A 102 1.50 -20.51 -5.49
C PRO A 102 1.13 -20.42 -4.00
N SER A 103 1.17 -21.56 -3.30
CA SER A 103 0.84 -21.69 -1.88
C SER A 103 2.00 -21.37 -0.92
N ASP A 104 3.21 -21.15 -1.42
CA ASP A 104 4.35 -20.81 -0.57
C ASP A 104 4.16 -19.47 0.10
N SER A 105 4.63 -19.38 1.36
CA SER A 105 4.57 -18.16 2.15
C SER A 105 5.40 -17.04 1.51
N ALA A 106 4.78 -15.90 1.25
CA ALA A 106 5.44 -14.72 0.68
C ALA A 106 5.62 -13.61 1.71
N ALA A 107 4.60 -13.35 2.53
CA ALA A 107 4.65 -12.29 3.53
C ALA A 107 3.75 -12.55 4.74
N ILE A 108 4.07 -11.85 5.84
CA ILE A 108 3.18 -11.67 6.99
C ILE A 108 2.92 -10.17 7.12
N ILE A 109 1.67 -9.76 6.93
CA ILE A 109 1.27 -8.35 6.98
C ILE A 109 0.50 -8.12 8.28
N PHE A 110 1.01 -7.23 9.15
CA PHE A 110 0.34 -6.91 10.40
C PHE A 110 -0.65 -5.77 10.22
N THR A 111 -1.86 -5.98 10.72
CA THR A 111 -2.93 -4.98 10.76
C THR A 111 -3.06 -4.39 12.15
N SER A 112 -3.46 -3.12 12.23
CA SER A 112 -3.66 -2.42 13.51
C SER A 112 -4.83 -2.95 14.35
N GLY A 113 -5.64 -3.87 13.81
CA GLY A 113 -6.81 -4.48 14.48
C GLY A 113 -7.75 -3.44 15.10
N SER A 114 -9.01 -3.40 14.71
CA SER A 114 -10.00 -2.45 15.28
C SER A 114 -10.34 -2.74 16.76
N THR A 115 -10.08 -3.94 17.26
CA THR A 115 -10.61 -4.41 18.56
C THR A 115 -9.62 -5.20 19.42
N GLY A 116 -8.30 -5.11 19.16
CA GLY A 116 -7.35 -5.89 19.94
C GLY A 116 -5.89 -5.75 19.50
N PRO A 117 -5.00 -6.61 20.01
CA PRO A 117 -3.60 -6.58 19.61
C PRO A 117 -3.45 -6.84 18.11
N PRO A 118 -2.42 -6.28 17.46
CA PRO A 118 -2.18 -6.47 16.04
C PRO A 118 -2.17 -7.96 15.66
N LYS A 119 -2.80 -8.26 14.51
CA LYS A 119 -2.85 -9.62 13.96
C LYS A 119 -1.98 -9.69 12.71
N GLY A 120 -1.20 -10.76 12.57
CA GLY A 120 -0.45 -11.04 11.35
C GLY A 120 -1.32 -11.82 10.37
N VAL A 121 -1.50 -11.28 9.19
CA VAL A 121 -2.18 -11.94 8.08
C VAL A 121 -1.12 -12.62 7.22
N HIS A 122 -1.26 -13.91 7.02
CA HIS A 122 -0.37 -14.70 6.19
C HIS A 122 -0.76 -14.57 4.72
N TYR A 123 0.21 -14.19 3.89
CA TYR A 123 0.09 -14.09 2.45
C TYR A 123 0.97 -15.13 1.77
N CYS A 124 0.41 -15.89 0.86
CA CYS A 124 1.18 -16.70 -0.09
C CYS A 124 1.43 -15.93 -1.39
N HIS A 125 2.28 -16.47 -2.26
CA HIS A 125 2.59 -15.84 -3.55
C HIS A 125 1.36 -15.67 -4.43
N GLU A 126 0.43 -16.62 -4.39
CA GLU A 126 -0.82 -16.53 -5.14
C GLU A 126 -1.69 -15.36 -4.70
N ASN A 127 -1.74 -15.01 -3.40
CA ASN A 127 -2.52 -13.87 -2.93
C ASN A 127 -2.07 -12.57 -3.62
N PHE A 128 -0.77 -12.30 -3.68
CA PHE A 128 -0.25 -11.12 -4.36
C PHE A 128 -0.53 -11.13 -5.86
N TYR A 129 -0.34 -12.29 -6.50
CA TYR A 129 -0.60 -12.45 -7.92
C TYR A 129 -2.07 -12.20 -8.26
N GLN A 130 -2.98 -12.87 -7.55
CA GLN A 130 -4.43 -12.71 -7.77
C GLN A 130 -4.92 -11.29 -7.47
N GLN A 131 -4.40 -10.64 -6.45
CA GLN A 131 -4.72 -9.25 -6.16
C GLN A 131 -4.31 -8.34 -7.32
N ALA A 132 -3.09 -8.48 -7.85
CA ALA A 132 -2.63 -7.69 -8.99
C ALA A 132 -3.52 -7.91 -10.21
N VAL A 133 -3.83 -9.17 -10.54
CA VAL A 133 -4.69 -9.53 -11.68
C VAL A 133 -6.10 -8.98 -11.52
N GLN A 134 -6.70 -9.11 -10.33
CA GLN A 134 -8.05 -8.62 -10.07
C GLN A 134 -8.14 -7.10 -10.15
N ILE A 135 -7.17 -6.40 -9.56
CA ILE A 135 -7.09 -4.93 -9.61
C ILE A 135 -6.92 -4.47 -11.06
N GLN A 136 -5.97 -5.07 -11.79
CA GLN A 136 -5.70 -4.73 -13.18
C GLN A 136 -6.93 -4.89 -14.08
N ASN A 137 -7.59 -6.04 -13.99
CA ASN A 137 -8.75 -6.36 -14.83
C ASN A 137 -9.97 -5.52 -14.46
N HIS A 138 -10.25 -5.34 -13.18
CA HIS A 138 -11.46 -4.64 -12.72
C HIS A 138 -11.44 -3.15 -13.09
N TYR A 139 -10.27 -2.54 -12.99
CA TYR A 139 -10.10 -1.11 -13.25
C TYR A 139 -9.50 -0.81 -14.63
N ASP A 140 -9.35 -1.82 -15.49
CA ASP A 140 -8.77 -1.69 -16.84
C ASP A 140 -7.42 -0.94 -16.82
N ILE A 141 -6.53 -1.35 -15.90
CA ILE A 141 -5.20 -0.73 -15.77
C ILE A 141 -4.28 -1.28 -16.86
N GLN A 142 -3.68 -0.38 -17.67
CA GLN A 142 -2.84 -0.76 -18.78
C GLN A 142 -1.34 -0.64 -18.44
N PRO A 143 -0.49 -1.57 -18.88
CA PRO A 143 0.95 -1.40 -18.80
C PRO A 143 1.39 -0.09 -19.47
N GLY A 144 2.32 0.61 -18.83
CA GLY A 144 2.77 1.94 -19.26
C GLY A 144 1.99 3.12 -18.68
N GLU A 145 0.92 2.87 -17.93
CA GLU A 145 0.28 3.90 -17.11
C GLU A 145 1.20 4.34 -15.96
N SER A 146 0.82 5.40 -15.27
CA SER A 146 1.55 5.94 -14.12
C SER A 146 0.64 6.12 -12.92
N ASP A 147 1.14 5.78 -11.73
CA ASP A 147 0.43 5.85 -10.46
C ASP A 147 1.20 6.64 -9.40
N LEU A 148 0.47 7.42 -8.62
CA LEU A 148 0.96 8.09 -7.42
C LEU A 148 0.29 7.47 -6.18
N PRO A 149 0.84 6.36 -5.64
CA PRO A 149 0.26 5.71 -4.48
C PRO A 149 0.66 6.41 -3.19
N ALA A 150 -0.30 6.97 -2.47
CA ALA A 150 -0.07 7.51 -1.13
C ALA A 150 0.06 6.41 -0.06
N PHE A 151 -0.25 5.16 -0.41
CA PHE A 151 0.01 3.99 0.41
C PHE A 151 1.05 3.09 -0.27
N PRO A 152 2.23 2.89 0.34
CA PRO A 152 3.42 2.33 -0.32
C PRO A 152 3.27 0.94 -0.91
N LEU A 153 2.45 0.10 -0.28
CA LEU A 153 2.24 -1.29 -0.74
C LEU A 153 1.62 -1.35 -2.14
N PHE A 154 0.89 -0.32 -2.57
CA PHE A 154 0.33 -0.28 -3.92
C PHE A 154 1.41 -0.17 -5.00
N GLY A 155 2.58 0.40 -4.69
CA GLY A 155 3.72 0.38 -5.58
C GLY A 155 4.22 -1.03 -5.94
N LEU A 156 3.96 -2.04 -5.10
CA LEU A 156 4.27 -3.44 -5.43
C LEU A 156 3.33 -3.96 -6.53
N PHE A 157 2.04 -3.67 -6.45
CA PHE A 157 1.08 -4.05 -7.49
C PHE A 157 1.40 -3.34 -8.80
N ASN A 158 1.74 -2.06 -8.76
CA ASN A 158 2.14 -1.30 -9.94
C ASN A 158 3.30 -1.97 -10.69
N ALA A 159 4.34 -2.37 -9.97
CA ALA A 159 5.48 -3.08 -10.58
C ALA A 159 5.05 -4.39 -11.26
N ALA A 160 4.10 -5.14 -10.66
CA ALA A 160 3.56 -6.36 -11.24
C ALA A 160 2.66 -6.11 -12.46
N MET A 161 1.98 -4.97 -12.53
CA MET A 161 1.07 -4.58 -13.61
C MET A 161 1.78 -3.81 -14.75
N GLY A 162 3.08 -3.51 -14.62
CA GLY A 162 3.82 -2.71 -15.60
C GLY A 162 3.48 -1.20 -15.54
N VAL A 163 3.08 -0.71 -14.38
CA VAL A 163 2.70 0.69 -14.11
C VAL A 163 3.88 1.42 -13.45
N ALA A 164 4.22 2.60 -13.96
CA ALA A 164 5.23 3.45 -13.34
C ALA A 164 4.75 4.02 -12.01
N THR A 165 5.60 3.96 -10.97
CA THR A 165 5.24 4.44 -9.63
C THR A 165 5.99 5.72 -9.29
N ILE A 166 5.26 6.75 -8.90
CA ILE A 166 5.79 8.01 -8.39
C ILE A 166 5.41 8.14 -6.90
N PHE A 167 6.40 8.08 -6.01
CA PHE A 167 6.13 8.24 -4.57
C PHE A 167 5.99 9.72 -4.20
N PRO A 168 4.86 10.12 -3.61
CA PRO A 168 4.69 11.50 -3.14
C PRO A 168 5.55 11.81 -1.92
N VAL A 169 5.97 13.06 -1.79
CA VAL A 169 6.68 13.53 -0.58
C VAL A 169 5.66 13.80 0.52
N MET A 170 5.40 12.78 1.34
CA MET A 170 4.44 12.86 2.45
C MET A 170 4.79 11.86 3.56
N ASP A 171 4.20 12.06 4.74
CA ASP A 171 4.15 11.03 5.78
C ASP A 171 2.91 10.14 5.54
N PRO A 172 3.08 8.88 5.11
CA PRO A 172 1.95 8.01 4.80
C PRO A 172 1.13 7.61 6.05
N THR A 173 1.68 7.79 7.25
CA THR A 173 0.96 7.54 8.52
C THR A 173 0.05 8.71 8.93
N ARG A 174 0.17 9.86 8.25
CA ARG A 174 -0.57 11.09 8.54
C ARG A 174 -1.13 11.73 7.26
N PRO A 175 -1.95 11.02 6.47
CA PRO A 175 -2.41 11.48 5.16
C PRO A 175 -3.20 12.80 5.21
N ALA A 176 -3.94 13.07 6.30
CA ALA A 176 -4.65 14.33 6.49
C ALA A 176 -3.73 15.56 6.68
N HIS A 177 -2.44 15.36 6.88
CA HIS A 177 -1.46 16.45 7.04
C HIS A 177 -0.59 16.66 5.79
N VAL A 178 -0.96 16.05 4.67
CA VAL A 178 -0.24 16.24 3.42
C VAL A 178 -0.37 17.70 2.94
N LYS A 179 0.70 18.22 2.36
CA LYS A 179 0.63 19.46 1.60
C LYS A 179 0.04 19.15 0.23
N PRO A 180 -1.11 19.73 -0.18
CA PRO A 180 -1.77 19.39 -1.44
C PRO A 180 -0.84 19.45 -2.65
N GLN A 181 0.08 20.41 -2.68
CA GLN A 181 1.06 20.58 -3.75
C GLN A 181 1.97 19.36 -3.93
N ASN A 182 2.26 18.62 -2.86
CA ASN A 182 3.09 17.40 -2.94
C ASN A 182 2.39 16.25 -3.67
N ILE A 183 1.07 16.36 -3.88
CA ILE A 183 0.26 15.42 -4.67
C ILE A 183 -0.02 16.01 -6.05
N ILE A 184 -0.48 17.26 -6.11
CA ILE A 184 -0.92 17.93 -7.32
C ILE A 184 0.23 18.14 -8.32
N VAL A 185 1.35 18.70 -7.85
CA VAL A 185 2.49 19.01 -8.73
C VAL A 185 3.03 17.75 -9.43
N PRO A 186 3.31 16.63 -8.72
CA PRO A 186 3.71 15.40 -9.42
C PRO A 186 2.66 14.86 -10.39
N ILE A 187 1.35 14.98 -10.06
CA ILE A 187 0.28 14.56 -10.99
C ILE A 187 0.37 15.36 -12.30
N GLN A 188 0.54 16.67 -12.22
CA GLN A 188 0.64 17.54 -13.37
C GLN A 188 1.93 17.35 -14.16
N ASP A 189 3.09 17.32 -13.47
CA ASP A 189 4.41 17.23 -14.09
C ASP A 189 4.64 15.89 -14.80
N TRP A 190 4.20 14.78 -14.18
CA TRP A 190 4.38 13.43 -14.69
C TRP A 190 3.16 12.90 -15.44
N LYS A 191 2.09 13.71 -15.61
CA LYS A 191 0.83 13.33 -16.25
C LYS A 191 0.29 11.99 -15.69
N ILE A 192 0.24 11.90 -14.38
CA ILE A 192 -0.17 10.68 -13.67
C ILE A 192 -1.59 10.31 -14.06
N SER A 193 -1.81 9.06 -14.46
CA SER A 193 -3.10 8.57 -14.92
C SER A 193 -3.97 7.99 -13.81
N GLN A 194 -3.36 7.49 -12.73
CA GLN A 194 -4.10 6.97 -11.58
C GLN A 194 -3.44 7.34 -10.25
N SER A 195 -4.20 7.26 -9.17
CA SER A 195 -3.67 7.47 -7.82
C SER A 195 -4.45 6.67 -6.79
N PHE A 196 -3.73 6.16 -5.77
CA PHE A 196 -4.34 5.52 -4.60
C PHE A 196 -4.14 6.39 -3.37
N GLY A 197 -5.20 6.61 -2.59
CA GLY A 197 -5.10 7.35 -1.34
C GLY A 197 -6.27 7.10 -0.39
N SER A 198 -6.09 7.48 0.88
CA SER A 198 -7.17 7.44 1.86
C SER A 198 -8.18 8.58 1.63
N PRO A 199 -9.42 8.46 2.13
CA PRO A 199 -10.39 9.55 2.08
C PRO A 199 -9.88 10.84 2.72
N ALA A 200 -9.07 10.73 3.79
CA ALA A 200 -8.48 11.88 4.48
C ALA A 200 -7.46 12.64 3.62
N LEU A 201 -6.73 11.95 2.76
CA LEU A 201 -5.84 12.60 1.79
C LEU A 201 -6.64 13.33 0.72
N TRP A 202 -7.62 12.65 0.15
CA TRP A 202 -8.45 13.22 -0.93
C TRP A 202 -9.32 14.38 -0.47
N ASP A 203 -9.73 14.39 0.80
CA ASP A 203 -10.41 15.55 1.41
C ASP A 203 -9.54 16.81 1.40
N VAL A 204 -8.26 16.68 1.71
CA VAL A 204 -7.30 17.80 1.69
C VAL A 204 -7.00 18.24 0.26
N VAL A 205 -6.79 17.31 -0.65
CA VAL A 205 -6.46 17.60 -2.06
C VAL A 205 -7.68 18.18 -2.78
N GLY A 206 -8.86 17.57 -2.61
CA GLY A 206 -10.10 17.99 -3.27
C GLY A 206 -10.53 19.40 -2.88
N ARG A 207 -10.50 19.73 -1.59
CA ARG A 207 -10.76 21.10 -1.12
C ARG A 207 -9.79 22.11 -1.74
N TYR A 208 -8.50 21.78 -1.78
CA TYR A 208 -7.52 22.68 -2.35
C TYR A 208 -7.71 22.87 -3.85
N CYS A 209 -8.05 21.80 -4.58
CA CYS A 209 -8.37 21.89 -6.01
C CYS A 209 -9.59 22.80 -6.24
N GLU A 210 -10.64 22.64 -5.45
CA GLU A 210 -11.85 23.46 -5.54
C GLU A 210 -11.56 24.94 -5.21
N GLU A 211 -10.84 25.22 -4.11
CA GLU A 211 -10.50 26.58 -3.68
C GLU A 211 -9.59 27.33 -4.68
N GLN A 212 -8.72 26.61 -5.39
CA GLN A 212 -7.75 27.19 -6.31
C GLN A 212 -8.11 26.99 -7.81
N ASP A 213 -9.28 26.43 -8.11
CA ASP A 213 -9.74 26.10 -9.47
C ASP A 213 -8.73 25.25 -10.25
N ILE A 214 -8.17 24.22 -9.57
CA ILE A 214 -7.15 23.34 -10.16
C ILE A 214 -7.80 22.13 -10.80
N GLN A 215 -7.42 21.87 -12.06
CA GLN A 215 -7.79 20.68 -12.81
C GLN A 215 -6.61 19.71 -12.91
N LEU A 216 -6.92 18.41 -12.89
CA LEU A 216 -5.99 17.29 -13.00
C LEU A 216 -6.35 16.42 -14.21
N PRO A 217 -6.25 16.96 -15.45
CA PRO A 217 -6.81 16.34 -16.65
C PRO A 217 -6.12 15.05 -17.08
N SER A 218 -5.01 14.67 -16.46
CA SER A 218 -4.36 13.38 -16.69
C SER A 218 -4.93 12.25 -15.84
N LEU A 219 -5.58 12.57 -14.70
CA LEU A 219 -6.15 11.56 -13.80
C LEU A 219 -7.39 10.92 -14.42
N LYS A 220 -7.24 9.68 -14.84
CA LYS A 220 -8.32 8.79 -15.29
C LYS A 220 -8.98 8.08 -14.13
N ARG A 221 -8.22 7.77 -13.09
CA ARG A 221 -8.63 6.84 -12.04
C ARG A 221 -8.09 7.25 -10.68
N ILE A 222 -8.98 7.30 -9.69
CA ILE A 222 -8.61 7.40 -8.28
C ILE A 222 -9.17 6.18 -7.54
N LEU A 223 -8.34 5.52 -6.75
CA LEU A 223 -8.77 4.47 -5.84
C LEU A 223 -8.66 4.98 -4.40
N SER A 224 -9.78 4.99 -3.66
CA SER A 224 -9.80 5.45 -2.28
C SER A 224 -10.35 4.40 -1.34
N ALA A 225 -9.55 3.98 -0.37
CA ALA A 225 -9.91 2.92 0.58
C ALA A 225 -9.41 3.21 1.99
N GLY A 226 -9.75 2.29 2.92
CA GLY A 226 -9.38 2.36 4.33
C GLY A 226 -10.46 2.96 5.24
N ALA A 227 -11.41 3.69 4.68
CA ALA A 227 -12.61 4.19 5.35
C ALA A 227 -13.68 4.55 4.30
N PRO A 228 -14.96 4.74 4.69
CA PRO A 228 -15.99 5.29 3.81
C PRO A 228 -15.58 6.67 3.28
N VAL A 229 -15.77 6.90 1.98
CA VAL A 229 -15.48 8.18 1.33
C VAL A 229 -16.71 9.09 1.41
N PRO A 230 -16.60 10.29 2.01
CA PRO A 230 -17.71 11.23 2.05
C PRO A 230 -18.11 11.70 0.63
N SER A 231 -19.44 11.87 0.38
CA SER A 231 -19.93 12.34 -0.93
C SER A 231 -19.27 13.62 -1.40
N ARG A 232 -19.02 14.57 -0.49
CA ARG A 232 -18.30 15.81 -0.80
C ARG A 232 -16.91 15.55 -1.42
N VAL A 233 -16.17 14.57 -0.91
CA VAL A 233 -14.83 14.24 -1.43
C VAL A 233 -14.96 13.63 -2.83
N LEU A 234 -15.98 12.78 -3.04
CA LEU A 234 -16.27 12.24 -4.37
C LEU A 234 -16.61 13.35 -5.36
N GLU A 235 -17.48 14.31 -4.99
CA GLU A 235 -17.85 15.45 -5.81
C GLU A 235 -16.64 16.32 -6.17
N GLN A 236 -15.84 16.72 -5.17
CA GLN A 236 -14.66 17.56 -5.36
C GLN A 236 -13.60 16.91 -6.28
N MET A 237 -13.31 15.63 -6.05
CA MET A 237 -12.31 14.93 -6.86
C MET A 237 -12.83 14.63 -8.27
N SER A 238 -14.11 14.26 -8.43
CA SER A 238 -14.71 14.08 -9.76
C SER A 238 -14.69 15.37 -10.58
N ALA A 239 -14.89 16.52 -9.94
CA ALA A 239 -14.82 17.81 -10.61
C ALA A 239 -13.37 18.19 -11.01
N ALA A 240 -12.37 17.74 -10.27
CA ALA A 240 -10.96 18.03 -10.56
C ALA A 240 -10.33 17.10 -11.61
N MET A 241 -10.86 15.90 -11.80
CA MET A 241 -10.34 14.89 -12.73
C MET A 241 -10.67 15.22 -14.20
N GLN A 242 -10.15 14.41 -15.13
CA GLN A 242 -10.58 14.47 -16.53
C GLN A 242 -12.08 14.13 -16.66
N SER A 243 -12.70 14.56 -17.76
CA SER A 243 -14.16 14.49 -17.95
C SER A 243 -14.75 13.07 -17.95
N ASP A 244 -13.96 12.06 -18.32
CA ASP A 244 -14.28 10.64 -18.29
C ASP A 244 -13.52 9.88 -17.19
N GLY A 245 -12.88 10.61 -16.28
CA GLY A 245 -12.20 10.05 -15.11
C GLY A 245 -13.18 9.60 -14.03
N GLU A 246 -12.83 8.55 -13.29
CA GLU A 246 -13.69 8.01 -12.26
C GLU A 246 -12.93 7.76 -10.95
N MET A 247 -13.56 8.11 -9.84
CA MET A 247 -13.08 7.76 -8.52
C MET A 247 -13.82 6.51 -8.00
N PHE A 248 -13.07 5.53 -7.54
CA PHE A 248 -13.60 4.27 -7.03
C PHE A 248 -13.33 4.14 -5.53
N THR A 249 -14.25 3.47 -4.84
CA THR A 249 -14.13 3.16 -3.42
C THR A 249 -14.08 1.65 -3.21
N PRO A 250 -12.88 1.03 -3.39
CA PRO A 250 -12.71 -0.39 -3.13
C PRO A 250 -12.91 -0.71 -1.65
N TYR A 251 -13.63 -1.80 -1.39
CA TYR A 251 -13.87 -2.35 -0.07
C TYR A 251 -13.10 -3.67 0.11
N GLY A 252 -12.51 -3.83 1.28
CA GLY A 252 -11.78 -5.02 1.67
C GLY A 252 -11.04 -4.82 2.99
N ALA A 253 -10.40 -5.86 3.45
CA ALA A 253 -9.51 -5.86 4.60
C ALA A 253 -8.20 -6.56 4.22
N THR A 254 -7.16 -6.42 5.03
CA THR A 254 -5.88 -7.11 4.74
C THR A 254 -6.06 -8.61 4.58
N GLU A 255 -7.03 -9.20 5.28
CA GLU A 255 -7.40 -10.62 5.19
C GLU A 255 -8.06 -11.00 3.86
N ALA A 256 -8.71 -10.05 3.17
CA ALA A 256 -9.39 -10.25 1.90
C ALA A 256 -9.56 -8.92 1.18
N LEU A 257 -8.73 -8.66 0.18
CA LEU A 257 -8.84 -7.48 -0.68
C LEU A 257 -8.33 -7.79 -2.10
N PRO A 258 -8.94 -7.16 -3.12
CA PRO A 258 -10.19 -6.42 -3.06
C PRO A 258 -11.41 -7.36 -2.94
N VAL A 259 -12.49 -6.92 -2.28
CA VAL A 259 -13.74 -7.69 -2.15
C VAL A 259 -14.81 -7.13 -3.07
N ALA A 260 -15.07 -5.83 -2.97
CA ALA A 260 -16.10 -5.13 -3.76
C ALA A 260 -15.60 -3.72 -4.10
N SER A 261 -16.23 -3.08 -5.07
CA SER A 261 -15.96 -1.69 -5.44
C SER A 261 -17.23 -1.01 -5.94
N ILE A 262 -17.29 0.31 -5.73
CA ILE A 262 -18.33 1.18 -6.27
C ILE A 262 -17.67 2.45 -6.81
N SER A 263 -18.21 2.99 -7.91
CA SER A 263 -17.74 4.26 -8.48
C SER A 263 -18.37 5.47 -7.78
N ALA A 264 -17.71 6.63 -7.86
CA ALA A 264 -18.26 7.87 -7.35
C ALA A 264 -19.58 8.22 -8.03
N SER A 265 -19.67 8.01 -9.33
CA SER A 265 -20.90 8.23 -10.10
C SER A 265 -22.07 7.40 -9.57
N GLU A 266 -21.87 6.10 -9.30
CA GLU A 266 -22.91 5.24 -8.69
C GLU A 266 -23.27 5.69 -7.26
N VAL A 267 -22.26 6.09 -6.46
CA VAL A 267 -22.50 6.58 -5.09
C VAL A 267 -23.38 7.84 -5.14
N LEU A 268 -22.99 8.83 -5.92
CA LEU A 268 -23.63 10.15 -5.94
C LEU A 268 -25.04 10.09 -6.55
N GLN A 269 -25.26 9.25 -7.56
CA GLN A 269 -26.55 9.14 -8.22
C GLN A 269 -27.53 8.23 -7.51
N GLU A 270 -27.06 7.13 -6.87
CA GLU A 270 -27.95 6.07 -6.42
C GLU A 270 -27.94 5.85 -4.90
N THR A 271 -26.75 5.84 -4.26
CA THR A 271 -26.64 5.29 -2.91
C THR A 271 -26.42 6.34 -1.82
N ALA A 272 -25.94 7.53 -2.14
CA ALA A 272 -25.64 8.60 -1.15
C ALA A 272 -26.89 8.99 -0.35
N ALA A 273 -28.05 9.12 -1.00
CA ALA A 273 -29.31 9.47 -0.32
C ALA A 273 -29.72 8.39 0.71
N ARG A 274 -29.54 7.11 0.39
CA ARG A 274 -29.83 6.00 1.32
C ARG A 274 -28.87 5.98 2.50
N THR A 275 -27.58 6.27 2.25
CA THR A 275 -26.58 6.38 3.30
C THR A 275 -26.94 7.51 4.28
N GLN A 276 -27.39 8.67 3.79
CA GLN A 276 -27.86 9.78 4.63
C GLN A 276 -29.11 9.42 5.45
N GLN A 277 -29.95 8.50 4.95
CA GLN A 277 -31.11 7.98 5.67
C GLN A 277 -30.77 6.89 6.70
N GLY A 278 -29.49 6.55 6.88
CA GLY A 278 -29.02 5.58 7.88
C GLY A 278 -28.93 4.14 7.39
N HIS A 279 -29.05 3.87 6.08
CA HIS A 279 -28.92 2.51 5.52
C HIS A 279 -27.48 1.97 5.45
N GLY A 280 -26.52 2.73 5.98
CA GLY A 280 -25.10 2.37 5.90
C GLY A 280 -24.46 2.77 4.56
N THR A 281 -23.16 2.50 4.43
CA THR A 281 -22.40 2.81 3.22
C THR A 281 -22.44 1.65 2.24
N CYS A 282 -22.85 1.92 1.00
CA CYS A 282 -22.81 0.91 -0.05
C CYS A 282 -21.35 0.62 -0.44
N VAL A 283 -20.98 -0.64 -0.49
CA VAL A 283 -19.63 -1.10 -0.89
C VAL A 283 -19.57 -1.56 -2.36
N GLY A 284 -20.69 -1.49 -3.07
CA GLY A 284 -20.78 -1.76 -4.49
C GLY A 284 -20.89 -3.24 -4.84
N LYS A 285 -20.30 -3.60 -5.98
CA LYS A 285 -20.35 -4.95 -6.54
C LYS A 285 -19.07 -5.71 -6.24
N GLN A 286 -19.19 -7.00 -6.03
CA GLN A 286 -18.06 -7.89 -5.81
C GLN A 286 -17.12 -7.96 -7.02
N PHE A 287 -15.84 -8.17 -6.76
CA PHE A 287 -14.88 -8.49 -7.80
C PHE A 287 -15.17 -9.88 -8.40
N SER A 288 -14.72 -10.09 -9.64
CA SER A 288 -14.91 -11.38 -10.32
C SER A 288 -14.29 -12.51 -9.50
N GLY A 289 -15.04 -13.61 -9.33
CA GLY A 289 -14.59 -14.78 -8.56
C GLY A 289 -14.72 -14.66 -7.04
N ILE A 290 -15.02 -13.48 -6.50
CA ILE A 290 -15.28 -13.32 -5.06
C ILE A 290 -16.67 -13.87 -4.72
N GLN A 291 -16.75 -14.68 -3.67
CA GLN A 291 -18.00 -15.16 -3.08
C GLN A 291 -18.13 -14.59 -1.67
N TRP A 292 -19.27 -14.02 -1.35
CA TRP A 292 -19.55 -13.46 -0.05
C TRP A 292 -20.95 -13.84 0.44
N GLN A 293 -21.10 -13.85 1.73
CA GLN A 293 -22.38 -14.10 2.39
C GLN A 293 -22.52 -13.19 3.60
N VAL A 294 -23.69 -12.56 3.73
CA VAL A 294 -24.06 -11.85 4.94
C VAL A 294 -24.56 -12.86 5.96
N ILE A 295 -23.96 -12.89 7.13
CA ILE A 295 -24.36 -13.76 8.24
C ILE A 295 -24.84 -12.90 9.41
N GLN A 296 -25.79 -13.39 10.15
CA GLN A 296 -26.18 -12.84 11.44
C GLN A 296 -25.28 -13.46 12.53
N ILE A 297 -24.69 -12.64 13.38
CA ILE A 297 -23.83 -13.05 14.51
C ILE A 297 -24.66 -12.96 15.80
#